data_aca03a2469ae399105b8806381bd89ec
#
_entry.id   aca03a2469ae399105b8806381bd89ec
#
_cell.length_a   1.000
_cell.length_b   1.000
_cell.length_c   1.000
_cell.angle_alpha   90.00
_cell.angle_beta   90.00
_cell.angle_gamma   90.00
#
_symmetry.space_group_name_H-M   'P 1'
#
loop_
_entity.id
_entity.type
_entity.pdbx_description
1 polymer ?
#
loop_
_entity_poly.entity_id
_entity_poly.type
_entity_poly.pdbx_seq_one_letter_code
_entity_poly.pdbx_strand_id
1 'polypeptide(L)'
;MELTRRGMIALGAGAAAVALMPALPAHAAVDDAIQAFTGGASVGEGGITLSTPEIAENGNTVPVSVSAPGAVSIMLLAAGNPNPDVGTFNFGPLAASQSASTRIRLASTQDVIAIAKMADGSFVQARNEVKVTIGGCGG
;
A
#
# COMPACT_ATOMS: atom_id res chain seq x y z
N MET A 1 50.14 2.08 -13.87
CA MET A 1 49.05 3.07 -13.92
C MET A 1 49.45 4.25 -13.03
N GLU A 2 49.82 5.36 -13.61
CA GLU A 2 50.18 6.55 -12.84
C GLU A 2 48.91 7.34 -12.48
N LEU A 3 48.66 7.49 -11.17
CA LEU A 3 47.58 8.33 -10.67
C LEU A 3 48.04 9.79 -10.69
N THR A 4 47.64 10.54 -11.70
CA THR A 4 47.89 11.98 -11.76
C THR A 4 46.84 12.74 -10.93
N ARG A 5 47.18 13.93 -10.45
CA ARG A 5 46.21 14.79 -9.73
C ARG A 5 44.94 15.04 -10.55
N ARG A 6 45.06 15.07 -11.88
CA ARG A 6 43.92 15.19 -12.80
C ARG A 6 43.06 13.91 -12.84
N GLY A 7 43.69 12.74 -12.77
CA GLY A 7 42.96 11.47 -12.73
C GLY A 7 42.16 11.25 -11.44
N MET A 8 42.68 11.75 -10.31
CA MET A 8 41.93 11.68 -9.04
C MET A 8 40.69 12.60 -9.02
N ILE A 9 40.77 13.76 -9.67
CA ILE A 9 39.61 14.68 -9.77
C ILE A 9 38.51 14.07 -10.67
N ALA A 10 38.91 13.39 -11.77
CA ALA A 10 37.93 12.72 -12.64
C ALA A 10 37.26 11.52 -11.96
N LEU A 11 37.98 10.77 -11.11
CA LEU A 11 37.43 9.68 -10.31
C LEU A 11 36.48 10.20 -9.18
N GLY A 12 36.78 11.34 -8.59
CA GLY A 12 35.96 11.99 -7.59
C GLY A 12 34.65 12.53 -8.16
N ALA A 13 34.63 13.03 -9.38
CA ALA A 13 33.42 13.54 -10.06
C ALA A 13 32.46 12.42 -10.46
N GLY A 14 32.96 11.20 -10.76
CA GLY A 14 32.11 10.04 -11.05
C GLY A 14 31.39 9.45 -9.83
N ALA A 15 32.00 9.55 -8.64
CA ALA A 15 31.41 9.04 -7.40
C ALA A 15 30.26 9.93 -6.87
N ALA A 16 30.27 11.22 -7.17
CA ALA A 16 29.23 12.16 -6.73
C ALA A 16 27.89 11.96 -7.47
N ALA A 17 27.88 11.34 -8.64
CA ALA A 17 26.66 11.13 -9.43
C ALA A 17 25.75 10.00 -8.86
N VAL A 18 26.27 9.14 -7.97
CA VAL A 18 25.51 8.03 -7.38
C VAL A 18 24.66 8.47 -6.18
N ALA A 19 24.95 9.63 -5.60
CA ALA A 19 24.26 10.13 -4.42
C ALA A 19 22.92 10.85 -4.70
N LEU A 20 22.52 10.97 -5.96
CA LEU A 20 21.33 11.68 -6.40
C LEU A 20 20.24 10.73 -6.93
N MET A 21 20.07 9.55 -6.33
CA MET A 21 18.88 8.75 -6.62
C MET A 21 17.66 9.46 -6.00
N PRO A 22 16.70 9.90 -6.81
CA PRO A 22 15.48 10.47 -6.27
C PRO A 22 14.77 9.41 -5.41
N ALA A 23 14.25 9.83 -4.26
CA ALA A 23 13.36 9.00 -3.48
C ALA A 23 12.21 8.52 -4.38
N LEU A 24 11.91 7.23 -4.38
CA LEU A 24 10.80 6.68 -5.14
C LEU A 24 9.50 7.38 -4.70
N PRO A 25 8.67 7.86 -5.62
CA PRO A 25 7.41 8.47 -5.26
C PRO A 25 6.49 7.49 -4.51
N ALA A 26 5.63 7.99 -3.62
CA ALA A 26 4.72 7.18 -2.81
C ALA A 26 3.85 6.22 -3.63
N HIS A 27 3.51 6.60 -4.86
CA HIS A 27 2.77 5.73 -5.80
C HIS A 27 3.54 4.47 -6.18
N ALA A 28 4.87 4.54 -6.29
CA ALA A 28 5.68 3.37 -6.60
C ALA A 28 5.63 2.33 -5.47
N ALA A 29 5.57 2.76 -4.21
CA ALA A 29 5.46 1.85 -3.06
C ALA A 29 4.10 1.12 -3.02
N VAL A 30 3.02 1.79 -3.43
CA VAL A 30 1.68 1.17 -3.57
C VAL A 30 1.69 0.15 -4.69
N ASP A 31 2.19 0.51 -5.85
CA ASP A 31 2.28 -0.38 -7.01
C ASP A 31 3.15 -1.61 -6.72
N ASP A 32 4.27 -1.42 -6.04
CA ASP A 32 5.14 -2.51 -5.61
C ASP A 32 4.43 -3.47 -4.65
N ALA A 33 3.67 -2.95 -3.70
CA ALA A 33 2.90 -3.77 -2.76
C ALA A 33 1.80 -4.56 -3.47
N ILE A 34 1.10 -3.94 -4.41
CA ILE A 34 0.09 -4.62 -5.23
C ILE A 34 0.73 -5.71 -6.07
N GLN A 35 1.84 -5.43 -6.72
CA GLN A 35 2.55 -6.38 -7.55
C GLN A 35 3.10 -7.56 -6.75
N ALA A 36 3.63 -7.32 -5.56
CA ALA A 36 4.08 -8.36 -4.65
C ALA A 36 2.94 -9.28 -4.21
N PHE A 37 1.75 -8.71 -3.96
CA PHE A 37 0.58 -9.47 -3.54
C PHE A 37 -0.06 -10.25 -4.69
N THR A 38 -0.14 -9.66 -5.89
CA THR A 38 -0.81 -10.24 -7.05
C THR A 38 0.11 -11.08 -7.92
N GLY A 39 1.43 -10.95 -7.78
CA GLY A 39 2.40 -11.58 -8.67
C GLY A 39 2.38 -11.02 -10.10
N GLY A 40 1.84 -9.80 -10.29
CA GLY A 40 1.68 -9.18 -11.60
C GLY A 40 0.40 -9.54 -12.33
N ALA A 41 -0.51 -10.29 -11.69
CA ALA A 41 -1.80 -10.62 -12.27
C ALA A 41 -2.71 -9.39 -12.37
N SER A 42 -3.63 -9.42 -13.33
CA SER A 42 -4.65 -8.38 -13.47
C SER A 42 -5.58 -8.36 -12.25
N VAL A 43 -5.95 -7.16 -11.83
CA VAL A 43 -6.89 -6.95 -10.72
C VAL A 43 -8.21 -6.46 -11.30
N GLY A 44 -9.27 -7.23 -11.07
CA GLY A 44 -10.63 -6.88 -11.48
C GLY A 44 -11.34 -6.05 -10.41
N GLU A 45 -12.56 -5.67 -10.69
CA GLU A 45 -13.44 -4.98 -9.76
C GLU A 45 -14.69 -5.81 -9.48
N GLY A 46 -15.30 -5.54 -8.30
CA GLY A 46 -16.49 -6.29 -7.86
C GLY A 46 -16.14 -7.54 -7.04
N GLY A 47 -17.09 -8.01 -6.26
CA GLY A 47 -16.90 -9.16 -5.38
C GLY A 47 -16.18 -8.85 -4.06
N ILE A 48 -15.80 -7.60 -3.83
CA ILE A 48 -15.24 -7.11 -2.58
C ILE A 48 -15.98 -5.86 -2.13
N THR A 49 -16.26 -5.79 -0.85
CA THR A 49 -16.87 -4.62 -0.21
C THR A 49 -15.88 -3.99 0.75
N LEU A 50 -15.58 -2.71 0.54
CA LEU A 50 -14.75 -1.90 1.43
C LEU A 50 -15.63 -0.83 2.06
N SER A 51 -15.72 -0.84 3.38
CA SER A 51 -16.45 0.16 4.15
C SER A 51 -15.49 1.04 4.92
N THR A 52 -15.54 2.34 4.64
CA THR A 52 -14.75 3.38 5.32
C THR A 52 -15.65 4.59 5.58
N PRO A 53 -15.37 5.44 6.59
CA PRO A 53 -16.05 6.72 6.70
C PRO A 53 -15.64 7.64 5.53
N GLU A 54 -16.55 8.47 5.07
CA GLU A 54 -16.24 9.52 4.08
C GLU A 54 -15.31 10.57 4.67
N ILE A 55 -15.51 10.89 5.96
CA ILE A 55 -14.75 11.87 6.70
C ILE A 55 -14.27 11.23 8.01
N ALA A 56 -12.99 11.19 8.22
CA ALA A 56 -12.37 10.80 9.48
C ALA A 56 -11.96 12.06 10.24
N GLU A 57 -12.60 12.32 11.36
CA GLU A 57 -12.28 13.46 12.22
C GLU A 57 -10.94 13.26 12.92
N ASN A 58 -10.55 12.00 13.16
CA ASN A 58 -9.26 11.64 13.77
C ASN A 58 -8.59 10.55 12.95
N GLY A 59 -7.53 10.92 12.22
CA GLY A 59 -6.74 10.00 11.40
C GLY A 59 -5.93 8.97 12.20
N ASN A 60 -5.80 9.11 13.52
CA ASN A 60 -5.10 8.11 14.34
C ASN A 60 -5.87 6.81 14.49
N THR A 61 -7.18 6.82 14.29
CA THR A 61 -8.03 5.65 14.49
C THR A 61 -9.24 5.71 13.56
N VAL A 62 -9.08 5.19 12.36
CA VAL A 62 -10.12 5.17 11.33
C VAL A 62 -10.66 3.76 11.17
N PRO A 63 -11.97 3.54 11.42
CA PRO A 63 -12.55 2.21 11.27
C PRO A 63 -12.63 1.82 9.79
N VAL A 64 -12.22 0.60 9.47
CA VAL A 64 -12.26 0.02 8.12
C VAL A 64 -12.78 -1.40 8.22
N SER A 65 -13.71 -1.74 7.35
CA SER A 65 -14.22 -3.11 7.22
C SER A 65 -14.10 -3.59 5.78
N VAL A 66 -13.75 -4.84 5.61
CA VAL A 66 -13.64 -5.49 4.29
C VAL A 66 -14.40 -6.79 4.30
N SER A 67 -15.01 -7.13 3.17
CA SER A 67 -15.68 -8.41 2.96
C SER A 67 -15.53 -8.82 1.51
N ALA A 68 -15.10 -10.06 1.30
CA ALA A 68 -14.96 -10.63 -0.03
C ALA A 68 -15.30 -12.13 0.04
N PRO A 69 -16.57 -12.52 -0.15
CA PRO A 69 -16.97 -13.91 -0.13
C PRO A 69 -16.16 -14.73 -1.15
N GLY A 70 -15.57 -15.84 -0.69
CA GLY A 70 -14.70 -16.68 -1.52
C GLY A 70 -13.24 -16.24 -1.58
N ALA A 71 -12.85 -15.21 -0.82
CA ALA A 71 -11.45 -14.79 -0.74
C ALA A 71 -10.63 -15.71 0.17
N VAL A 72 -9.37 -15.90 -0.15
CA VAL A 72 -8.39 -16.57 0.73
C VAL A 72 -7.57 -15.56 1.51
N SER A 73 -7.40 -14.35 0.99
CA SER A 73 -6.75 -13.24 1.71
C SER A 73 -7.21 -11.90 1.19
N ILE A 74 -7.13 -10.87 2.03
CA ILE A 74 -7.42 -9.48 1.69
C ILE A 74 -6.30 -8.61 2.21
N MET A 75 -5.67 -7.84 1.32
CA MET A 75 -4.65 -6.85 1.66
C MET A 75 -5.28 -5.47 1.74
N LEU A 76 -4.91 -4.70 2.78
CA LEU A 76 -5.28 -3.29 2.92
C LEU A 76 -4.07 -2.39 2.67
N LEU A 77 -4.29 -1.34 1.90
CA LEU A 77 -3.32 -0.29 1.62
C LEU A 77 -3.89 1.08 1.95
N ALA A 78 -3.05 1.94 2.50
CA ALA A 78 -3.31 3.36 2.68
C ALA A 78 -2.37 4.14 1.75
N ALA A 79 -2.89 4.59 0.60
CA ALA A 79 -2.08 5.05 -0.52
C ALA A 79 -1.26 6.31 -0.23
N GLY A 80 -1.69 7.14 0.71
CA GLY A 80 -1.02 8.39 1.09
C GLY A 80 -0.15 8.29 2.33
N ASN A 81 -0.08 7.13 2.98
CA ASN A 81 0.79 6.95 4.14
C ASN A 81 2.25 6.73 3.72
N PRO A 82 3.23 7.11 4.58
CA PRO A 82 4.64 6.81 4.34
C PRO A 82 4.91 5.31 4.11
N ASN A 83 4.21 4.46 4.86
CA ASN A 83 4.17 3.02 4.66
C ASN A 83 2.76 2.63 4.22
N PRO A 84 2.50 2.46 2.92
CA PRO A 84 1.15 2.20 2.44
C PRO A 84 0.63 0.81 2.79
N ASP A 85 1.48 -0.18 3.02
CA ASP A 85 1.07 -1.52 3.43
C ASP A 85 0.57 -1.50 4.88
N VAL A 86 -0.75 -1.60 5.04
CA VAL A 86 -1.39 -1.64 6.36
C VAL A 86 -1.37 -3.04 6.95
N GLY A 87 -1.73 -4.04 6.17
CA GLY A 87 -1.76 -5.43 6.60
C GLY A 87 -2.55 -6.33 5.66
N THR A 88 -2.46 -7.62 5.92
CA THR A 88 -3.15 -8.65 5.14
C THR A 88 -3.89 -9.59 6.08
N PHE A 89 -5.17 -9.83 5.78
CA PHE A 89 -5.98 -10.83 6.47
C PHE A 89 -5.98 -12.12 5.68
N ASN A 90 -5.58 -13.21 6.31
CA ASN A 90 -5.61 -14.54 5.72
C ASN A 90 -6.76 -15.35 6.34
N PHE A 91 -7.60 -15.93 5.51
CA PHE A 91 -8.76 -16.71 5.95
C PHE A 91 -8.48 -18.19 5.82
N GLY A 92 -8.61 -18.89 6.94
CA GLY A 92 -8.48 -20.35 6.98
C GLY A 92 -9.76 -21.04 6.48
N PRO A 93 -9.67 -22.37 6.25
CA PRO A 93 -10.82 -23.15 5.77
C PRO A 93 -12.01 -23.20 6.74
N LEU A 94 -11.78 -22.90 8.02
CA LEU A 94 -12.84 -22.85 9.04
C LEU A 94 -13.41 -21.45 9.28
N ALA A 95 -12.99 -20.45 8.51
CA ALA A 95 -13.52 -19.11 8.62
C ALA A 95 -15.01 -19.09 8.19
N ALA A 96 -15.88 -18.64 9.08
CA ALA A 96 -17.32 -18.60 8.83
C ALA A 96 -17.67 -17.57 7.72
N SER A 97 -16.86 -16.53 7.60
CA SER A 97 -16.97 -15.52 6.55
C SER A 97 -15.59 -14.96 6.23
N GLN A 98 -15.43 -14.45 5.00
CA GLN A 98 -14.22 -13.78 4.55
C GLN A 98 -14.41 -12.27 4.74
N SER A 99 -14.49 -11.85 5.99
CA SER A 99 -14.63 -10.45 6.38
C SER A 99 -13.76 -10.12 7.59
N ALA A 100 -13.32 -8.87 7.66
CA ALA A 100 -12.53 -8.38 8.76
C ALA A 100 -12.81 -6.90 9.00
N SER A 101 -12.71 -6.49 10.24
CA SER A 101 -12.83 -5.10 10.65
C SER A 101 -11.63 -4.73 11.50
N THR A 102 -11.09 -3.54 11.27
CA THR A 102 -9.94 -3.04 12.00
C THR A 102 -9.98 -1.52 12.07
N ARG A 103 -9.01 -0.95 12.77
CA ARG A 103 -8.77 0.49 12.80
C ARG A 103 -7.38 0.75 12.26
N ILE A 104 -7.25 1.75 11.40
CA ILE A 104 -6.01 2.10 10.76
C ILE A 104 -5.66 3.56 11.01
N ARG A 105 -4.41 3.92 10.79
CA ARG A 105 -3.94 5.31 10.81
C ARG A 105 -3.88 5.85 9.41
N LEU A 106 -4.39 7.06 9.23
CA LEU A 106 -4.30 7.82 7.99
C LEU A 106 -3.60 9.14 8.29
N ALA A 107 -2.44 9.35 7.68
CA ALA A 107 -1.64 10.56 7.89
C ALA A 107 -2.30 11.81 7.29
N SER A 108 -3.10 11.63 6.25
CA SER A 108 -3.78 12.70 5.52
C SER A 108 -4.96 12.15 4.74
N THR A 109 -5.74 13.03 4.13
CA THR A 109 -6.76 12.64 3.14
C THR A 109 -6.13 11.79 2.04
N GLN A 110 -6.68 10.61 1.79
CA GLN A 110 -6.11 9.64 0.87
C GLN A 110 -7.10 8.54 0.49
N ASP A 111 -6.68 7.71 -0.46
CA ASP A 111 -7.40 6.50 -0.81
C ASP A 111 -6.99 5.33 0.11
N VAL A 112 -7.99 4.58 0.55
CA VAL A 112 -7.82 3.27 1.16
C VAL A 112 -8.17 2.22 0.09
N ILE A 113 -7.29 1.25 -0.10
CA ILE A 113 -7.42 0.23 -1.14
C ILE A 113 -7.49 -1.14 -0.46
N ALA A 114 -8.45 -1.95 -0.86
CA ALA A 114 -8.53 -3.35 -0.46
C ALA A 114 -8.39 -4.24 -1.70
N ILE A 115 -7.52 -5.23 -1.65
CA ILE A 115 -7.32 -6.19 -2.72
C ILE A 115 -7.51 -7.58 -2.16
N ALA A 116 -8.45 -8.34 -2.73
CA ALA A 116 -8.73 -9.71 -2.34
C ALA A 116 -8.14 -10.70 -3.33
N LYS A 117 -7.49 -11.73 -2.80
CA LYS A 117 -7.12 -12.93 -3.56
C LYS A 117 -8.24 -13.94 -3.40
N MET A 118 -8.89 -14.29 -4.49
CA MET A 118 -9.99 -15.23 -4.50
C MET A 118 -9.49 -16.67 -4.54
N ALA A 119 -10.37 -17.61 -4.16
CA ALA A 119 -10.03 -19.03 -4.13
C ALA A 119 -9.67 -19.62 -5.50
N ASP A 120 -10.19 -19.03 -6.60
CA ASP A 120 -9.86 -19.40 -7.98
C ASP A 120 -8.53 -18.81 -8.48
N GLY A 121 -7.82 -18.04 -7.65
CA GLY A 121 -6.57 -17.38 -7.99
C GLY A 121 -6.73 -16.00 -8.62
N SER A 122 -7.95 -15.53 -8.84
CA SER A 122 -8.20 -14.17 -9.33
C SER A 122 -8.04 -13.13 -8.23
N PHE A 123 -7.89 -11.86 -8.63
CA PHE A 123 -7.77 -10.72 -7.72
C PHE A 123 -8.83 -9.69 -8.05
N VAL A 124 -9.41 -9.12 -7.01
CA VAL A 124 -10.39 -8.02 -7.11
C VAL A 124 -10.04 -6.93 -6.13
N GLN A 125 -10.41 -5.69 -6.44
CA GLN A 125 -10.10 -4.54 -5.61
C GLN A 125 -11.32 -3.65 -5.38
N ALA A 126 -11.28 -2.93 -4.28
CA ALA A 126 -12.15 -1.79 -3.99
C ALA A 126 -11.30 -0.63 -3.46
N ARG A 127 -11.73 0.59 -3.72
CA ARG A 127 -11.02 1.81 -3.35
C ARG A 127 -12.01 2.85 -2.85
N ASN A 128 -11.72 3.46 -1.72
CA ASN A 128 -12.51 4.57 -1.15
C ASN A 128 -11.57 5.71 -0.77
N GLU A 129 -11.95 6.94 -1.11
CA GLU A 129 -11.29 8.11 -0.58
C GLU A 129 -11.81 8.43 0.81
N VAL A 130 -10.92 8.69 1.76
CA VAL A 130 -11.24 9.14 3.12
C VAL A 130 -10.66 10.52 3.33
N LYS A 131 -11.51 11.48 3.64
CA LYS A 131 -11.10 12.84 4.02
C LYS A 131 -10.72 12.84 5.48
N VAL A 132 -9.52 13.29 5.78
CA VAL A 132 -8.98 13.34 7.15
C VAL A 132 -8.85 14.79 7.57
N THR A 133 -9.55 15.18 8.65
CA THR A 133 -9.50 16.55 9.18
C THR A 133 -8.32 16.77 10.10
N ILE A 134 -7.97 15.75 10.92
CA ILE A 134 -6.77 15.75 11.77
C ILE A 134 -5.99 14.48 11.44
N GLY A 135 -4.80 14.62 10.85
CA GLY A 135 -3.97 13.50 10.43
C GLY A 135 -3.42 12.69 11.59
N GLY A 136 -3.22 11.39 11.35
CA GLY A 136 -2.53 10.50 12.25
C GLY A 136 -1.02 10.71 12.20
N CYS A 137 -0.34 10.66 13.36
CA CYS A 137 1.11 10.73 13.43
C CYS A 137 1.74 9.42 13.00
N GLY A 138 2.65 9.48 12.04
CA GLY A 138 3.46 8.35 11.62
C GLY A 138 2.72 7.25 10.85
N GLY A 139 1.63 7.60 10.23
CA GLY A 139 0.71 6.76 9.46
C GLY A 139 1.22 5.49 8.85
#